data_6c0c2c595504603aa63dde0ed9efeb8e
#
_entry.id   6c0c2c595504603aa63dde0ed9efeb8e
#
_cell.length_a   1.000
_cell.length_b   1.000
_cell.length_c   1.000
_cell.angle_alpha   90.00
_cell.angle_beta   90.00
_cell.angle_gamma   90.00
#
_symmetry.space_group_name_H-M   'P 1'
#
loop_
_entity.id
_entity.type
_entity.pdbx_description
1 polymer ?
#
loop_
_entity_poly.entity_id
_entity_poly.type
_entity_poly.pdbx_seq_one_letter_code
_entity_poly.pdbx_strand_id
1 'polypeptide(L)'
;LDFAIDALGRLPKSKISVSADRIAVTAISDSAAEKARLEADLAREVPNDLALVLDISAPRPVIAPFTLRFLASAEGAHFDACSADTERARDLILSAATAAGAEGKLSCTIGLGVLSPDWSQAAVLAIKAAGDLGAASVTMTDADVALVAAPGVDPATFDRVVGELESGLPDVFSLDAVLTP
;
A
#
# COMPACT_ATOMS: atom_id res chain seq x y z
N LEU A 1 -1.42 -28.13 -26.23
CA LEU A 1 -0.64 -28.95 -25.30
C LEU A 1 0.79 -28.45 -25.17
N ASP A 2 1.44 -28.06 -26.26
CA ASP A 2 2.82 -27.54 -26.27
C ASP A 2 3.00 -26.30 -25.44
N PHE A 3 2.05 -25.35 -25.47
CA PHE A 3 2.06 -24.15 -24.62
C PHE A 3 2.07 -24.49 -23.12
N ALA A 4 1.27 -25.45 -22.69
CA ALA A 4 1.21 -25.86 -21.28
C ALA A 4 2.51 -26.54 -20.83
N ILE A 5 3.14 -27.33 -21.67
CA ILE A 5 4.41 -28.01 -21.40
C ILE A 5 5.55 -26.97 -21.31
N ASP A 6 5.58 -26.00 -22.23
CA ASP A 6 6.57 -24.93 -22.24
C ASP A 6 6.45 -24.03 -20.97
N ALA A 7 5.21 -23.70 -20.57
CA ALA A 7 4.95 -22.95 -19.35
C ALA A 7 5.43 -23.69 -18.08
N LEU A 8 5.27 -25.01 -18.01
CA LEU A 8 5.78 -25.83 -16.90
C LEU A 8 7.32 -25.78 -16.81
N GLY A 9 8.01 -25.74 -17.93
CA GLY A 9 9.47 -25.65 -17.97
C GLY A 9 10.00 -24.31 -17.43
N ARG A 10 9.22 -23.23 -17.52
CA ARG A 10 9.57 -21.88 -17.06
C ARG A 10 9.19 -21.61 -15.60
N LEU A 11 8.28 -22.40 -15.05
CA LEU A 11 7.69 -22.19 -13.71
C LEU A 11 7.94 -23.44 -12.83
N PRO A 12 9.10 -23.53 -12.16
CA PRO A 12 9.50 -24.76 -11.45
C PRO A 12 8.58 -25.14 -10.26
N LYS A 13 7.76 -24.24 -9.78
CA LYS A 13 6.77 -24.49 -8.71
C LYS A 13 5.37 -24.16 -9.21
N SER A 14 4.95 -24.82 -10.27
CA SER A 14 3.68 -24.51 -10.93
C SER A 14 2.76 -25.72 -11.05
N LYS A 15 1.47 -25.42 -11.12
CA LYS A 15 0.42 -26.35 -11.48
C LYS A 15 -0.34 -25.78 -12.67
N ILE A 16 -0.48 -26.57 -13.72
CA ILE A 16 -1.23 -26.18 -14.91
C ILE A 16 -2.44 -27.10 -15.06
N SER A 17 -3.60 -26.48 -15.26
CA SER A 17 -4.84 -27.14 -15.57
C SER A 17 -5.28 -26.76 -16.98
N VAL A 18 -5.50 -27.74 -17.82
CA VAL A 18 -5.89 -27.53 -19.22
C VAL A 18 -7.29 -28.11 -19.45
N SER A 19 -8.20 -27.30 -19.97
CA SER A 19 -9.51 -27.72 -20.46
C SER A 19 -9.63 -27.40 -21.96
N ALA A 20 -10.74 -27.77 -22.59
CA ALA A 20 -10.91 -27.63 -24.03
C ALA A 20 -10.78 -26.15 -24.52
N ASP A 21 -11.14 -25.20 -23.69
CA ASP A 21 -11.22 -23.76 -23.99
C ASP A 21 -10.44 -22.85 -23.03
N ARG A 22 -9.77 -23.42 -22.00
CA ARG A 22 -9.12 -22.65 -20.94
C ARG A 22 -7.85 -23.32 -20.42
N ILE A 23 -6.84 -22.50 -20.16
CA ILE A 23 -5.61 -22.88 -19.45
C ILE A 23 -5.55 -22.07 -18.15
N ALA A 24 -5.43 -22.75 -17.02
CA ALA A 24 -5.21 -22.15 -15.71
C ALA A 24 -3.80 -22.48 -15.21
N VAL A 25 -3.03 -21.47 -14.86
CA VAL A 25 -1.66 -21.60 -14.34
C VAL A 25 -1.61 -21.04 -12.93
N THR A 26 -1.24 -21.90 -11.98
CA THR A 26 -0.95 -21.49 -10.58
C THR A 26 0.53 -21.69 -10.33
N ALA A 27 1.24 -20.64 -9.91
CA ALA A 27 2.68 -20.69 -9.72
C ALA A 27 3.14 -19.76 -8.58
N ILE A 28 4.37 -19.97 -8.12
CA ILE A 28 5.07 -19.10 -7.18
C ILE A 28 6.32 -18.57 -7.88
N SER A 29 6.43 -17.25 -8.01
CA SER A 29 7.62 -16.57 -8.51
C SER A 29 8.57 -16.18 -7.38
N ASP A 30 9.84 -15.95 -7.70
CA ASP A 30 10.84 -15.56 -6.70
C ASP A 30 10.77 -14.08 -6.31
N SER A 31 10.10 -13.26 -7.11
CA SER A 31 9.93 -11.82 -6.86
C SER A 31 8.70 -11.24 -7.56
N ALA A 32 8.26 -10.04 -7.13
CA ALA A 32 7.18 -9.31 -7.78
C ALA A 32 7.53 -8.90 -9.23
N ALA A 33 8.79 -8.56 -9.50
CA ALA A 33 9.26 -8.23 -10.84
C ALA A 33 9.23 -9.44 -11.77
N GLU A 34 9.63 -10.61 -11.28
CA GLU A 34 9.54 -11.86 -12.01
C GLU A 34 8.09 -12.26 -12.28
N LYS A 35 7.21 -12.12 -11.28
CA LYS A 35 5.77 -12.32 -11.46
C LYS A 35 5.23 -11.51 -12.63
N ALA A 36 5.47 -10.19 -12.65
CA ALA A 36 4.98 -9.31 -13.70
C ALA A 36 5.51 -9.70 -15.09
N ARG A 37 6.78 -10.09 -15.17
CA ARG A 37 7.39 -10.57 -16.41
C ARG A 37 6.77 -11.87 -16.90
N LEU A 38 6.58 -12.84 -16.01
CA LEU A 38 5.98 -14.13 -16.35
C LEU A 38 4.53 -13.99 -16.80
N GLU A 39 3.74 -13.15 -16.12
CA GLU A 39 2.37 -12.84 -16.51
C GLU A 39 2.29 -12.23 -17.91
N ALA A 40 3.16 -11.25 -18.21
CA ALA A 40 3.22 -10.62 -19.52
C ALA A 40 3.68 -11.58 -20.63
N ASP A 41 4.68 -12.40 -20.38
CA ASP A 41 5.21 -13.37 -21.34
C ASP A 41 4.19 -14.47 -21.65
N LEU A 42 3.55 -15.03 -20.64
CA LEU A 42 2.52 -16.06 -20.82
C LEU A 42 1.28 -15.51 -21.52
N ALA A 43 0.86 -14.29 -21.22
CA ALA A 43 -0.28 -13.65 -21.88
C ALA A 43 -0.03 -13.40 -23.38
N ARG A 44 1.23 -13.18 -23.80
CA ARG A 44 1.59 -13.01 -25.21
C ARG A 44 1.66 -14.32 -25.98
N GLU A 45 2.00 -15.41 -25.32
CA GLU A 45 2.23 -16.70 -25.94
C GLU A 45 0.97 -17.58 -26.01
N VAL A 46 -0.10 -17.22 -25.26
CA VAL A 46 -1.33 -18.02 -25.28
C VAL A 46 -2.00 -17.95 -26.67
N PRO A 47 -2.47 -19.07 -27.21
CA PRO A 47 -3.25 -19.09 -28.47
C PRO A 47 -4.55 -18.28 -28.34
N ASN A 48 -4.94 -17.59 -29.42
CA ASN A 48 -6.12 -16.69 -29.42
C ASN A 48 -7.46 -17.40 -29.17
N ASP A 49 -7.52 -18.71 -29.35
CA ASP A 49 -8.70 -19.54 -29.12
C ASP A 49 -8.80 -20.12 -27.71
N LEU A 50 -7.84 -19.81 -26.85
CA LEU A 50 -7.80 -20.28 -25.45
C LEU A 50 -7.88 -19.12 -24.46
N ALA A 51 -8.67 -19.27 -23.41
CA ALA A 51 -8.68 -18.39 -22.27
C ALA A 51 -7.55 -18.75 -21.31
N LEU A 52 -6.74 -17.77 -20.92
CA LEU A 52 -5.65 -17.93 -19.96
C LEU A 52 -6.04 -17.34 -18.60
N VAL A 53 -5.96 -18.15 -17.55
CA VAL A 53 -6.12 -17.74 -16.17
C VAL A 53 -4.78 -17.91 -15.46
N LEU A 54 -4.23 -16.80 -14.96
CA LEU A 54 -2.95 -16.77 -14.24
C LEU A 54 -3.16 -16.47 -12.76
N ASP A 55 -2.61 -17.34 -11.92
CA ASP A 55 -2.53 -17.13 -10.47
C ASP A 55 -1.06 -17.32 -10.04
N ILE A 56 -0.27 -16.28 -10.21
CA ILE A 56 1.14 -16.27 -9.85
C ILE A 56 1.33 -15.44 -8.58
N SER A 57 1.74 -16.08 -7.49
CA SER A 57 2.09 -15.42 -6.24
C SER A 57 3.57 -15.08 -6.19
N ALA A 58 3.89 -13.96 -5.55
CA ALA A 58 5.26 -13.54 -5.26
C ALA A 58 5.46 -13.42 -3.75
N PRO A 59 6.67 -13.66 -3.23
CA PRO A 59 6.98 -13.37 -1.85
C PRO A 59 6.73 -11.90 -1.53
N ARG A 60 6.13 -11.62 -0.37
CA ARG A 60 6.02 -10.25 0.14
C ARG A 60 7.30 -9.89 0.86
N PRO A 61 7.89 -8.70 0.62
CA PRO A 61 9.06 -8.27 1.37
C PRO A 61 8.69 -8.08 2.85
N VAL A 62 9.65 -8.32 3.74
CA VAL A 62 9.54 -7.94 5.14
C VAL A 62 9.98 -6.48 5.26
N ILE A 63 9.10 -5.64 5.81
CA ILE A 63 9.35 -4.22 6.02
C ILE A 63 9.57 -3.99 7.52
N ALA A 64 10.75 -3.53 7.89
CA ALA A 64 11.10 -3.21 9.27
C ALA A 64 12.07 -2.01 9.31
N PRO A 65 11.70 -0.90 9.98
CA PRO A 65 10.39 -0.64 10.58
C PRO A 65 9.28 -0.51 9.53
N PHE A 66 8.04 -0.82 9.92
CA PHE A 66 6.87 -0.63 9.06
C PHE A 66 6.49 0.85 9.10
N THR A 67 6.69 1.56 7.98
CA THR A 67 6.72 3.04 7.95
C THR A 67 5.76 3.59 6.92
N LEU A 68 5.12 4.71 7.30
CA LEU A 68 4.38 5.58 6.40
C LEU A 68 4.76 7.04 6.73
N ARG A 69 5.06 7.85 5.71
CA ARG A 69 5.28 9.27 5.86
C ARG A 69 4.51 10.03 4.80
N PHE A 70 3.62 10.89 5.26
CA PHE A 70 2.76 11.71 4.41
C PHE A 70 2.95 13.20 4.76
N LEU A 71 3.06 14.02 3.73
CA LEU A 71 3.23 15.45 3.86
C LEU A 71 2.09 16.17 3.15
N ALA A 72 1.47 17.13 3.84
CA ALA A 72 0.49 18.03 3.27
C ALA A 72 1.01 19.47 3.32
N SER A 73 0.82 20.22 2.25
CA SER A 73 1.19 21.64 2.16
C SER A 73 0.20 22.40 1.27
N ALA A 74 0.32 23.71 1.21
CA ALA A 74 -0.47 24.53 0.30
C ALA A 74 -0.23 24.22 -1.18
N GLU A 75 0.90 23.61 -1.50
CA GLU A 75 1.30 23.22 -2.87
C GLU A 75 0.82 21.84 -3.27
N GLY A 76 0.23 21.09 -2.34
CA GLY A 76 -0.24 19.72 -2.53
C GLY A 76 0.22 18.78 -1.43
N ALA A 77 -0.04 17.51 -1.61
CA ALA A 77 0.32 16.47 -0.65
C ALA A 77 0.99 15.28 -1.36
N HIS A 78 1.86 14.57 -0.66
CA HIS A 78 2.57 13.41 -1.19
C HIS A 78 3.05 12.45 -0.09
N PHE A 79 3.43 11.24 -0.50
CA PHE A 79 4.13 10.29 0.36
C PHE A 79 5.63 10.37 0.15
N ASP A 80 6.40 10.39 1.24
CA ASP A 80 7.83 10.07 1.24
C ASP A 80 8.07 8.57 1.45
N ALA A 81 7.17 7.92 2.20
CA ALA A 81 7.15 6.49 2.40
C ALA A 81 5.72 6.01 2.59
N CYS A 82 5.40 4.85 2.05
CA CYS A 82 4.11 4.21 2.26
C CYS A 82 4.25 2.70 2.29
N SER A 83 3.80 2.09 3.38
CA SER A 83 3.74 0.65 3.56
C SER A 83 2.31 0.22 3.88
N ALA A 84 1.91 -0.92 3.33
CA ALA A 84 0.61 -1.54 3.59
C ALA A 84 0.79 -3.05 3.79
N ASP A 85 -0.07 -3.66 4.57
CA ASP A 85 -0.06 -5.10 4.83
C ASP A 85 -0.89 -5.89 3.81
N THR A 86 -1.89 -5.25 3.20
CA THR A 86 -2.78 -5.85 2.21
C THR A 86 -3.07 -4.87 1.07
N GLU A 87 -3.58 -5.39 -0.04
CA GLU A 87 -4.05 -4.55 -1.16
C GLU A 87 -5.20 -3.64 -0.74
N ARG A 88 -6.12 -4.15 0.07
CA ARG A 88 -7.22 -3.37 0.60
C ARG A 88 -6.72 -2.22 1.48
N ALA A 89 -5.75 -2.49 2.36
CA ALA A 89 -5.11 -1.46 3.18
C ALA A 89 -4.45 -0.38 2.32
N ARG A 90 -3.69 -0.78 1.30
CA ARG A 90 -3.11 0.13 0.31
C ARG A 90 -4.18 1.02 -0.32
N ASP A 91 -5.26 0.45 -0.81
CA ASP A 91 -6.32 1.20 -1.50
C ASP A 91 -7.01 2.22 -0.58
N LEU A 92 -7.24 1.85 0.69
CA LEU A 92 -7.77 2.77 1.71
C LEU A 92 -6.81 3.93 1.99
N ILE A 93 -5.52 3.64 2.14
CA ILE A 93 -4.48 4.64 2.38
C ILE A 93 -4.36 5.61 1.21
N LEU A 94 -4.32 5.10 -0.01
CA LEU A 94 -4.23 5.93 -1.22
C LEU A 94 -5.47 6.79 -1.43
N SER A 95 -6.66 6.26 -1.12
CA SER A 95 -7.91 7.03 -1.17
C SER A 95 -7.92 8.18 -0.16
N ALA A 96 -7.42 7.94 1.06
CA ALA A 96 -7.28 8.97 2.08
C ALA A 96 -6.29 10.06 1.66
N ALA A 97 -5.17 9.68 1.07
CA ALA A 97 -4.18 10.63 0.55
C ALA A 97 -4.74 11.50 -0.57
N THR A 98 -5.51 10.94 -1.49
CA THR A 98 -6.19 11.70 -2.54
C THR A 98 -7.21 12.68 -1.97
N ALA A 99 -7.98 12.26 -0.97
CA ALA A 99 -8.91 13.15 -0.25
C ALA A 99 -8.21 14.27 0.51
N ALA A 100 -6.96 14.05 0.95
CA ALA A 100 -6.13 15.06 1.61
C ALA A 100 -5.34 15.96 0.64
N GLY A 101 -5.57 15.84 -0.67
CA GLY A 101 -4.96 16.69 -1.69
C GLY A 101 -3.75 16.11 -2.42
N ALA A 102 -3.45 14.83 -2.24
CA ALA A 102 -2.40 14.17 -3.00
C ALA A 102 -2.83 13.96 -4.45
N GLU A 103 -1.97 14.31 -5.38
CA GLU A 103 -2.19 14.20 -6.81
C GLU A 103 -1.15 13.32 -7.49
N GLY A 104 -1.46 12.86 -8.69
CA GLY A 104 -0.56 12.05 -9.49
C GLY A 104 -0.59 10.57 -9.15
N LYS A 105 0.49 9.88 -9.49
CA LYS A 105 0.61 8.43 -9.31
C LYS A 105 1.09 8.10 -7.90
N LEU A 106 0.17 7.67 -7.06
CA LEU A 106 0.45 7.26 -5.69
C LEU A 106 0.74 5.76 -5.63
N SER A 107 1.64 5.36 -4.75
CA SER A 107 1.97 3.95 -4.53
C SER A 107 2.34 3.65 -3.08
N CYS A 108 2.02 2.44 -2.64
CA CYS A 108 2.48 1.89 -1.36
C CYS A 108 3.11 0.51 -1.60
N THR A 109 4.14 0.20 -0.86
CA THR A 109 4.74 -1.15 -0.85
C THR A 109 3.92 -2.06 0.05
N ILE A 110 3.45 -3.19 -0.50
CA ILE A 110 2.76 -4.21 0.28
C ILE A 110 3.80 -5.19 0.83
N GLY A 111 3.80 -5.37 2.15
CA GLY A 111 4.78 -6.22 2.80
C GLY A 111 4.31 -6.81 4.12
N LEU A 112 5.17 -7.64 4.70
CA LEU A 112 5.02 -8.22 6.03
C LEU A 112 5.74 -7.35 7.06
N GLY A 113 5.34 -7.42 8.31
CA GLY A 113 6.00 -6.73 9.42
C GLY A 113 5.13 -5.71 10.16
N VAL A 114 3.86 -5.58 9.76
CA VAL A 114 2.91 -4.73 10.48
C VAL A 114 2.67 -5.26 11.90
N LEU A 115 2.68 -4.37 12.89
CA LEU A 115 2.46 -4.74 14.29
C LEU A 115 0.97 -4.84 14.65
N SER A 116 0.09 -4.21 13.89
CA SER A 116 -1.33 -4.18 14.15
C SER A 116 -2.15 -4.37 12.87
N PRO A 117 -3.24 -5.16 12.92
CA PRO A 117 -4.18 -5.26 11.81
C PRO A 117 -4.92 -3.93 11.54
N ASP A 118 -4.89 -3.00 12.49
CA ASP A 118 -5.53 -1.68 12.40
C ASP A 118 -4.63 -0.62 11.74
N TRP A 119 -3.51 -1.02 11.15
CA TRP A 119 -2.56 -0.12 10.48
C TRP A 119 -3.23 0.81 9.47
N SER A 120 -4.05 0.27 8.57
CA SER A 120 -4.73 1.08 7.56
C SER A 120 -5.71 2.09 8.17
N GLN A 121 -6.43 1.71 9.22
CA GLN A 121 -7.33 2.60 9.94
C GLN A 121 -6.57 3.76 10.57
N ALA A 122 -5.48 3.48 11.27
CA ALA A 122 -4.61 4.50 11.86
C ALA A 122 -4.00 5.41 10.80
N ALA A 123 -3.53 4.84 9.68
CA ALA A 123 -2.96 5.59 8.57
C ALA A 123 -3.99 6.54 7.92
N VAL A 124 -5.21 6.09 7.68
CA VAL A 124 -6.30 6.92 7.14
C VAL A 124 -6.60 8.10 8.05
N LEU A 125 -6.68 7.88 9.36
CA LEU A 125 -6.92 8.95 10.34
C LEU A 125 -5.76 9.95 10.40
N ALA A 126 -4.52 9.45 10.37
CA ALA A 126 -3.32 10.29 10.40
C ALA A 126 -3.19 11.16 9.14
N ILE A 127 -3.45 10.59 7.96
CA ILE A 127 -3.45 11.32 6.69
C ILE A 127 -4.55 12.37 6.66
N LYS A 128 -5.74 12.04 7.13
CA LYS A 128 -6.84 12.99 7.27
C LYS A 128 -6.47 14.16 8.16
N ALA A 129 -5.84 13.90 9.31
CA ALA A 129 -5.39 14.93 10.22
C ALA A 129 -4.38 15.90 9.56
N ALA A 130 -3.40 15.36 8.83
CA ALA A 130 -2.45 16.20 8.09
C ALA A 130 -3.14 17.04 7.00
N GLY A 131 -4.11 16.47 6.30
CA GLY A 131 -4.92 17.17 5.30
C GLY A 131 -5.79 18.28 5.89
N ASP A 132 -6.41 18.03 7.03
CA ASP A 132 -7.26 19.01 7.75
C ASP A 132 -6.44 20.20 8.28
N LEU A 133 -5.17 19.98 8.65
CA LEU A 133 -4.24 21.05 9.01
C LEU A 133 -3.72 21.82 7.79
N GLY A 134 -3.69 21.20 6.62
CA GLY A 134 -3.27 21.83 5.37
C GLY A 134 -1.77 22.09 5.23
N ALA A 135 -1.03 22.10 6.34
CA ALA A 135 0.42 22.27 6.39
C ALA A 135 0.99 21.44 7.54
N ALA A 136 1.16 20.16 7.31
CA ALA A 136 1.61 19.22 8.33
C ALA A 136 2.28 17.98 7.71
N SER A 137 3.09 17.30 8.48
CA SER A 137 3.59 15.98 8.16
C SER A 137 3.16 14.96 9.20
N VAL A 138 2.85 13.76 8.77
CA VAL A 138 2.62 12.64 9.67
C VAL A 138 3.58 11.52 9.32
N THR A 139 4.21 10.96 10.35
CA THR A 139 5.10 9.81 10.23
C THR A 139 4.59 8.71 11.15
N MET A 140 4.34 7.54 10.59
CA MET A 140 4.02 6.34 11.34
C MET A 140 5.19 5.38 11.26
N THR A 141 5.64 4.91 12.40
CA THR A 141 6.71 3.91 12.50
C THR A 141 6.25 2.84 13.47
N ASP A 142 5.97 1.66 12.93
CA ASP A 142 5.37 0.55 13.68
C ASP A 142 4.06 0.96 14.39
N ALA A 143 4.10 1.23 15.70
CA ALA A 143 2.93 1.68 16.46
C ALA A 143 3.02 3.16 16.90
N ASP A 144 4.04 3.87 16.48
CA ASP A 144 4.25 5.28 16.84
C ASP A 144 3.77 6.21 15.72
N VAL A 145 2.95 7.17 16.08
CA VAL A 145 2.42 8.20 15.16
C VAL A 145 2.95 9.56 15.59
N ALA A 146 3.69 10.22 14.73
CA ALA A 146 4.17 11.59 14.93
C ALA A 146 3.50 12.54 13.93
N LEU A 147 2.79 13.55 14.46
CA LEU A 147 2.13 14.60 13.68
C LEU A 147 2.84 15.92 13.95
N VAL A 148 3.40 16.54 12.92
CA VAL A 148 4.08 17.82 13.04
C VAL A 148 3.40 18.85 12.15
N ALA A 149 2.77 19.83 12.75
CA ALA A 149 2.19 20.98 12.04
C ALA A 149 3.24 22.05 11.75
N ALA A 150 3.19 22.64 10.57
CA ALA A 150 4.09 23.71 10.16
C ALA A 150 3.78 25.02 10.89
N PRO A 151 4.73 25.99 10.90
CA PRO A 151 4.46 27.33 11.40
C PRO A 151 3.28 27.99 10.69
N GLY A 152 2.44 28.68 11.45
CA GLY A 152 1.28 29.40 10.92
C GLY A 152 -0.02 28.59 10.90
N VAL A 153 0.01 27.31 11.27
CA VAL A 153 -1.22 26.56 11.54
C VAL A 153 -1.90 27.14 12.79
N ASP A 154 -3.21 27.38 12.68
CA ASP A 154 -4.00 27.89 13.79
C ASP A 154 -4.02 26.94 14.98
N PRO A 155 -3.61 27.39 16.21
CA PRO A 155 -3.56 26.52 17.38
C PRO A 155 -4.89 25.85 17.74
N ALA A 156 -6.01 26.54 17.58
CA ALA A 156 -7.32 25.97 17.90
C ALA A 156 -7.70 24.86 16.90
N THR A 157 -7.34 25.03 15.64
CA THR A 157 -7.49 24.00 14.62
C THR A 157 -6.59 22.80 14.91
N PHE A 158 -5.34 23.05 15.30
CA PHE A 158 -4.40 22.00 15.70
C PHE A 158 -4.95 21.18 16.88
N ASP A 159 -5.36 21.83 17.96
CA ASP A 159 -5.89 21.17 19.16
C ASP A 159 -7.12 20.30 18.83
N ARG A 160 -8.02 20.80 17.98
CA ARG A 160 -9.21 20.05 17.54
C ARG A 160 -8.81 18.80 16.74
N VAL A 161 -7.93 18.97 15.76
CA VAL A 161 -7.49 17.87 14.88
C VAL A 161 -6.73 16.79 15.67
N VAL A 162 -5.85 17.21 16.59
CA VAL A 162 -5.13 16.29 17.47
C VAL A 162 -6.10 15.52 18.37
N GLY A 163 -7.09 16.19 18.95
CA GLY A 163 -8.11 15.56 19.78
C GLY A 163 -8.97 14.53 19.01
N GLU A 164 -9.34 14.84 17.77
CA GLU A 164 -10.06 13.92 16.90
C GLU A 164 -9.20 12.70 16.53
N LEU A 165 -7.92 12.92 16.20
CA LEU A 165 -6.98 11.86 15.87
C LEU A 165 -6.73 10.95 17.07
N GLU A 166 -6.44 11.52 18.23
CA GLU A 166 -6.20 10.78 19.48
C GLU A 166 -7.40 9.91 19.87
N SER A 167 -8.61 10.47 19.73
CA SER A 167 -9.86 9.74 20.03
C SER A 167 -10.17 8.62 19.04
N GLY A 168 -9.71 8.74 17.79
CA GLY A 168 -9.99 7.78 16.72
C GLY A 168 -8.92 6.70 16.56
N LEU A 169 -7.69 6.92 17.03
CA LEU A 169 -6.60 5.96 16.92
C LEU A 169 -6.89 4.70 17.75
N PRO A 170 -6.63 3.49 17.20
CA PRO A 170 -6.65 2.28 18.00
C PRO A 170 -5.64 2.34 19.16
N ASP A 171 -5.98 1.70 20.29
CA ASP A 171 -5.22 1.76 21.55
C ASP A 171 -3.74 1.34 21.44
N VAL A 172 -3.41 0.53 20.44
CA VAL A 172 -2.03 0.07 20.22
C VAL A 172 -1.10 1.19 19.71
N PHE A 173 -1.68 2.25 19.11
CA PHE A 173 -0.90 3.37 18.56
C PHE A 173 -0.68 4.45 19.60
N SER A 174 0.54 4.98 19.64
CA SER A 174 0.89 6.20 20.39
C SER A 174 0.88 7.41 19.47
N LEU A 175 0.47 8.57 19.98
CA LEU A 175 0.49 9.84 19.24
C LEU A 175 1.40 10.86 19.91
N ASP A 176 2.34 11.39 19.13
CA ASP A 176 3.12 12.57 19.48
C ASP A 176 2.78 13.69 18.48
N ALA A 177 2.21 14.77 18.97
CA ALA A 177 1.76 15.87 18.14
C ALA A 177 2.47 17.16 18.52
N VAL A 178 3.05 17.83 17.52
CA VAL A 178 3.85 19.06 17.69
C VAL A 178 3.34 20.14 16.75
N LEU A 179 3.04 21.32 17.32
CA LEU A 179 2.84 22.55 16.56
C LEU A 179 4.16 23.33 16.53
N THR A 180 4.72 23.49 15.34
CA THR A 180 5.95 24.28 15.16
C THR A 180 5.65 25.75 15.38
N PRO A 181 6.45 26.46 16.22
CA PRO A 181 6.26 27.88 16.51
C PRO A 181 6.54 28.80 15.32
#